data_bf6941e5aafcd95ec26a5ec859fac54c
#
_entry.id   bf6941e5aafcd95ec26a5ec859fac54c
#
_cell.length_a   1.000
_cell.length_b   1.000
_cell.length_c   1.000
_cell.angle_alpha   90.00
_cell.angle_beta   90.00
_cell.angle_gamma   90.00
#
_symmetry.space_group_name_H-M   'P 1'
#
loop_
_entity.id
_entity.type
_entity.pdbx_description
1 polymer ?
#
loop_
_entity_poly.entity_id
_entity_poly.type
_entity_poly.pdbx_seq_one_letter_code
_entity_poly.pdbx_strand_id
1 'polypeptide(L)'
;MRIVLTSDQSLTSTFRDIPLLDFLPCAPIERVPRIIYRLLDSQLPEKNGRLIYAPYAIRKVEAALLNSGFKREEIVVAHPKKIECFIDDKTTIVGINTMDPYGLGPVSLMFTDGGKLTSYSKYFFTTLVKRLNDYRERKNYKFKIVVGGPAGWQLKMKQDLTEKLGIDHVISGECEHVIGDIFRDIESGSMDRFIDIKSMPRIDEIPTIVNPSYKGMVEVMRGCGRGCKFCSPNLRTARFYPIEKIIEELDVNVKSGLRKAWLHSEDIFNYMVEDRKNFYPNEDA
;
A
#
# COMPACT_ATOMS: atom_id res chain seq x y z
N MET A 1 -5.09 11.01 17.05
CA MET A 1 -5.20 9.56 16.72
C MET A 1 -3.88 8.90 17.04
N ARG A 2 -3.87 7.62 17.54
CA ARG A 2 -2.62 6.91 17.85
C ARG A 2 -1.88 6.48 16.58
N ILE A 3 -2.61 5.90 15.63
CA ILE A 3 -2.07 5.41 14.36
C ILE A 3 -2.79 6.09 13.19
N VAL A 4 -2.03 6.72 12.31
CA VAL A 4 -2.53 7.36 11.10
C VAL A 4 -1.95 6.64 9.89
N LEU A 5 -2.80 6.00 9.10
CA LEU A 5 -2.42 5.30 7.88
C LEU A 5 -2.74 6.16 6.66
N THR A 6 -1.88 6.12 5.65
CA THR A 6 -2.09 6.85 4.39
C THR A 6 -1.31 6.20 3.23
N SER A 7 -1.53 6.69 2.03
CA SER A 7 -0.67 6.49 0.85
C SER A 7 -0.27 7.82 0.28
N ASP A 8 0.69 7.85 -0.63
CA ASP A 8 0.94 9.07 -1.40
C ASP A 8 -0.20 9.37 -2.39
N GLN A 9 -0.20 10.59 -2.92
CA GLN A 9 -1.28 11.08 -3.78
C GLN A 9 -1.48 10.25 -5.05
N SER A 10 -0.46 9.60 -5.56
CA SER A 10 -0.57 8.78 -6.79
C SER A 10 -1.42 7.52 -6.57
N LEU A 11 -1.41 6.97 -5.36
CA LEU A 11 -2.20 5.80 -5.00
C LEU A 11 -3.63 6.14 -4.53
N THR A 12 -3.95 7.41 -4.37
CA THR A 12 -5.28 7.88 -3.96
C THR A 12 -6.04 8.58 -5.08
N SER A 13 -5.61 8.44 -6.33
CA SER A 13 -6.28 8.97 -7.52
C SER A 13 -7.01 7.85 -8.28
N THR A 14 -8.18 8.16 -8.82
CA THR A 14 -8.92 7.27 -9.73
C THR A 14 -8.51 7.46 -11.19
N PHE A 15 -7.74 8.52 -11.49
CA PHE A 15 -7.41 8.92 -12.85
C PHE A 15 -8.62 8.89 -13.79
N ARG A 16 -9.79 9.34 -13.28
CA ARG A 16 -11.08 9.35 -13.98
C ARG A 16 -11.54 7.99 -14.48
N ASP A 17 -11.07 6.91 -13.85
CA ASP A 17 -11.35 5.52 -14.21
C ASP A 17 -10.95 5.15 -15.67
N ILE A 18 -9.94 5.85 -16.21
CA ILE A 18 -9.34 5.54 -17.51
C ILE A 18 -8.11 4.64 -17.26
N PRO A 19 -8.15 3.34 -17.64
CA PRO A 19 -7.08 2.37 -17.28
C PRO A 19 -5.68 2.78 -17.75
N LEU A 20 -5.57 3.43 -18.91
CA LEU A 20 -4.27 3.91 -19.43
C LEU A 20 -3.65 4.96 -18.52
N LEU A 21 -4.47 5.78 -17.85
CA LEU A 21 -3.99 6.81 -16.94
C LEU A 21 -3.53 6.27 -15.59
N ASP A 22 -3.78 5.01 -15.28
CA ASP A 22 -3.21 4.35 -14.08
C ASP A 22 -1.67 4.29 -14.15
N PHE A 23 -1.07 4.46 -15.34
CA PHE A 23 0.37 4.62 -15.54
C PHE A 23 0.87 6.07 -15.44
N LEU A 24 -0.01 7.04 -15.31
CA LEU A 24 0.37 8.47 -15.22
C LEU A 24 1.33 8.77 -14.05
N PRO A 25 1.26 8.10 -12.87
CA PRO A 25 2.26 8.24 -11.81
C PRO A 25 3.69 7.86 -12.22
N CYS A 26 3.84 7.02 -13.23
CA CYS A 26 5.16 6.64 -13.75
C CYS A 26 5.76 7.70 -14.69
N ALA A 27 4.94 8.63 -15.19
CA ALA A 27 5.39 9.69 -16.11
C ALA A 27 6.35 10.68 -15.41
N PRO A 28 7.34 11.23 -16.14
CA PRO A 28 8.27 12.20 -15.58
C PRO A 28 7.65 13.60 -15.44
N ILE A 29 7.88 14.24 -14.29
CA ILE A 29 7.39 15.60 -14.00
C ILE A 29 8.01 16.65 -14.94
N GLU A 30 9.18 16.37 -15.49
CA GLU A 30 9.90 17.23 -16.42
C GLU A 30 9.26 17.25 -17.82
N ARG A 31 8.49 16.20 -18.18
CA ARG A 31 7.83 16.07 -19.50
C ARG A 31 6.32 16.27 -19.44
N VAL A 32 5.68 15.88 -18.35
CA VAL A 32 4.25 16.06 -18.12
C VAL A 32 4.04 17.20 -17.13
N PRO A 33 3.57 18.38 -17.58
CA PRO A 33 3.35 19.52 -16.69
C PRO A 33 2.37 19.20 -15.56
N ARG A 34 2.64 19.73 -14.37
CA ARG A 34 1.78 19.51 -13.17
C ARG A 34 0.32 19.91 -13.38
N ILE A 35 0.06 20.88 -14.24
CA ILE A 35 -1.31 21.31 -14.54
C ILE A 35 -2.06 20.20 -15.28
N ILE A 36 -1.42 19.52 -16.23
CA ILE A 36 -2.00 18.39 -16.95
C ILE A 36 -2.26 17.23 -15.96
N TYR A 37 -1.27 16.90 -15.12
CA TYR A 37 -1.46 15.89 -14.10
C TYR A 37 -2.66 16.21 -13.21
N ARG A 38 -2.78 17.44 -12.69
CA ARG A 38 -3.90 17.87 -11.84
C ARG A 38 -5.27 17.80 -12.53
N LEU A 39 -5.35 18.04 -13.83
CA LEU A 39 -6.59 17.90 -14.59
C LEU A 39 -7.05 16.45 -14.71
N LEU A 40 -6.11 15.51 -14.70
CA LEU A 40 -6.37 14.07 -14.79
C LEU A 40 -6.47 13.40 -13.41
N ASP A 41 -5.92 14.04 -12.38
CA ASP A 41 -5.92 13.56 -11.00
C ASP A 41 -7.30 13.73 -10.36
N SER A 42 -8.02 12.63 -10.22
CA SER A 42 -9.30 12.55 -9.53
C SER A 42 -9.12 11.80 -8.23
N GLN A 43 -8.94 12.53 -7.15
CA GLN A 43 -8.67 11.96 -5.82
C GLN A 43 -9.86 11.17 -5.28
N LEU A 44 -9.55 10.13 -4.50
CA LEU A 44 -10.55 9.32 -3.82
C LEU A 44 -11.42 10.18 -2.89
N PRO A 45 -12.72 9.86 -2.77
CA PRO A 45 -13.62 10.59 -1.90
C PRO A 45 -13.22 10.44 -0.44
N GLU A 46 -13.33 11.56 0.28
CA GLU A 46 -13.03 11.63 1.70
C GLU A 46 -14.18 12.29 2.46
N LYS A 47 -14.29 11.96 3.74
CA LYS A 47 -15.22 12.63 4.67
C LYS A 47 -14.43 13.10 5.88
N ASN A 48 -14.36 14.42 6.06
CA ASN A 48 -13.59 15.05 7.14
C ASN A 48 -12.12 14.57 7.18
N GLY A 49 -11.51 14.39 6.02
CA GLY A 49 -10.12 13.93 5.88
C GLY A 49 -9.93 12.41 5.93
N ARG A 50 -10.93 11.62 6.29
CA ARG A 50 -10.89 10.15 6.26
C ARG A 50 -11.22 9.66 4.87
N LEU A 51 -10.41 8.74 4.32
CA LEU A 51 -10.73 8.09 3.05
C LEU A 51 -11.98 7.20 3.21
N ILE A 52 -12.97 7.41 2.35
CA ILE A 52 -14.16 6.54 2.26
C ILE A 52 -13.72 5.22 1.64
N TYR A 53 -13.07 5.28 0.47
CA TYR A 53 -12.40 4.16 -0.16
C TYR A 53 -10.89 4.37 -0.04
N ALA A 54 -10.13 3.29 0.15
CA ALA A 54 -8.67 3.40 0.25
C ALA A 54 -7.98 2.29 -0.55
N PRO A 55 -6.70 2.44 -0.89
CA PRO A 55 -5.93 1.36 -1.49
C PRO A 55 -6.06 0.07 -0.67
N TYR A 56 -6.23 -1.05 -1.35
CA TYR A 56 -6.52 -2.35 -0.72
C TYR A 56 -5.46 -2.75 0.32
N ALA A 57 -4.17 -2.54 0.01
CA ALA A 57 -3.09 -2.85 0.95
C ALA A 57 -3.23 -2.13 2.30
N ILE A 58 -3.66 -0.84 2.30
CA ILE A 58 -3.92 -0.12 3.56
C ILE A 58 -5.12 -0.71 4.30
N ARG A 59 -6.17 -1.13 3.58
CA ARG A 59 -7.33 -1.79 4.20
C ARG A 59 -6.95 -3.10 4.87
N LYS A 60 -5.99 -3.85 4.29
CA LYS A 60 -5.44 -5.05 4.92
C LYS A 60 -4.64 -4.71 6.19
N VAL A 61 -3.81 -3.69 6.15
CA VAL A 61 -3.07 -3.24 7.35
C VAL A 61 -4.02 -2.73 8.43
N GLU A 62 -5.04 -1.94 8.08
CA GLU A 62 -6.09 -1.49 9.01
C GLU A 62 -6.77 -2.69 9.68
N ALA A 63 -7.20 -3.68 8.90
CA ALA A 63 -7.85 -4.89 9.41
C ALA A 63 -6.91 -5.70 10.30
N ALA A 64 -5.65 -5.86 9.92
CA ALA A 64 -4.65 -6.60 10.69
C ALA A 64 -4.34 -5.95 12.03
N LEU A 65 -4.26 -4.62 12.09
CA LEU A 65 -4.08 -3.89 13.35
C LEU A 65 -5.30 -4.08 14.27
N LEU A 66 -6.51 -3.98 13.74
CA LEU A 66 -7.74 -4.24 14.51
C LEU A 66 -7.78 -5.67 15.05
N ASN A 67 -7.41 -6.65 14.21
CA ASN A 67 -7.34 -8.06 14.61
C ASN A 67 -6.27 -8.33 15.67
N SER A 68 -5.22 -7.50 15.72
CA SER A 68 -4.14 -7.56 16.73
C SER A 68 -4.51 -6.84 18.03
N GLY A 69 -5.74 -6.35 18.18
CA GLY A 69 -6.25 -5.75 19.42
C GLY A 69 -6.11 -4.21 19.51
N PHE A 70 -5.66 -3.52 18.46
CA PHE A 70 -5.80 -2.06 18.41
C PHE A 70 -7.27 -1.67 18.26
N LYS A 71 -7.69 -0.60 18.93
CA LYS A 71 -9.08 -0.18 18.88
C LYS A 71 -9.37 0.66 17.63
N ARG A 72 -10.61 0.59 17.16
CA ARG A 72 -11.05 1.34 15.96
C ARG A 72 -10.86 2.86 16.12
N GLU A 73 -11.06 3.39 17.30
CA GLU A 73 -10.86 4.81 17.62
C GLU A 73 -9.39 5.25 17.66
N GLU A 74 -8.45 4.31 17.70
CA GLU A 74 -7.02 4.58 17.67
C GLU A 74 -6.47 4.72 16.26
N ILE A 75 -7.16 4.15 15.24
CA ILE A 75 -6.68 4.05 13.87
C ILE A 75 -7.51 4.94 12.93
N VAL A 76 -6.84 5.59 12.00
CA VAL A 76 -7.49 6.29 10.89
C VAL A 76 -6.78 6.04 9.59
N VAL A 77 -7.54 5.86 8.50
CA VAL A 77 -7.02 5.89 7.13
C VAL A 77 -7.31 7.27 6.56
N ALA A 78 -6.28 8.09 6.48
CA ALA A 78 -6.37 9.51 6.15
C ALA A 78 -6.05 9.79 4.68
N HIS A 79 -6.76 10.76 4.10
CA HIS A 79 -6.40 11.30 2.80
C HIS A 79 -5.06 12.04 2.89
N PRO A 80 -4.08 11.79 1.98
CA PRO A 80 -2.72 12.34 2.11
C PRO A 80 -2.67 13.87 2.19
N LYS A 81 -3.60 14.59 1.56
CA LYS A 81 -3.66 16.05 1.62
C LYS A 81 -4.20 16.62 2.93
N LYS A 82 -4.83 15.77 3.77
CA LYS A 82 -5.46 16.18 5.04
C LYS A 82 -4.96 15.38 6.24
N ILE A 83 -3.84 14.70 6.09
CA ILE A 83 -3.29 13.79 7.11
C ILE A 83 -3.00 14.51 8.43
N GLU A 84 -2.53 15.76 8.38
CA GLU A 84 -2.18 16.56 9.55
C GLU A 84 -3.38 16.83 10.47
N CYS A 85 -4.62 16.74 9.95
CA CYS A 85 -5.84 16.89 10.77
C CYS A 85 -6.00 15.77 11.82
N PHE A 86 -5.28 14.66 11.66
CA PHE A 86 -5.35 13.51 12.55
C PHE A 86 -4.12 13.31 13.42
N ILE A 87 -3.06 14.10 13.18
CA ILE A 87 -1.79 14.01 13.90
C ILE A 87 -1.80 14.99 15.06
N ASP A 88 -1.65 14.48 16.26
CA ASP A 88 -1.57 15.22 17.51
C ASP A 88 -0.41 14.68 18.38
N ASP A 89 -0.28 15.15 19.62
CA ASP A 89 0.72 14.72 20.58
C ASP A 89 0.60 13.24 21.00
N LYS A 90 -0.57 12.63 20.78
CA LYS A 90 -0.84 11.20 21.06
C LYS A 90 -0.53 10.31 19.89
N THR A 91 -0.19 10.87 18.73
CA THR A 91 0.14 10.08 17.55
C THR A 91 1.52 9.45 17.72
N THR A 92 1.57 8.15 17.64
CA THR A 92 2.82 7.37 17.78
C THR A 92 3.36 6.93 16.42
N ILE A 93 2.46 6.56 15.49
CA ILE A 93 2.85 6.04 14.17
C ILE A 93 2.06 6.71 13.06
N VAL A 94 2.78 7.14 12.02
CA VAL A 94 2.23 7.49 10.70
C VAL A 94 2.71 6.44 9.71
N GLY A 95 1.80 5.54 9.31
CA GLY A 95 2.06 4.46 8.36
C GLY A 95 1.77 4.87 6.93
N ILE A 96 2.73 4.70 6.03
CA ILE A 96 2.61 5.06 4.61
C ILE A 96 2.74 3.79 3.76
N ASN A 97 1.70 3.49 2.98
CA ASN A 97 1.79 2.49 1.93
C ASN A 97 2.33 3.12 0.64
N THR A 98 3.28 2.47 0.00
CA THR A 98 3.85 2.94 -1.27
C THR A 98 4.08 1.80 -2.25
N MET A 99 4.00 2.13 -3.55
CA MET A 99 4.16 1.17 -4.64
C MET A 99 5.41 1.43 -5.48
N ASP A 100 5.86 2.69 -5.57
CA ASP A 100 7.05 3.06 -6.35
C ASP A 100 7.71 4.34 -5.81
N PRO A 101 8.22 4.31 -4.55
CA PRO A 101 8.65 5.50 -3.81
C PRO A 101 9.83 6.23 -4.45
N TYR A 102 10.68 5.54 -5.19
CA TYR A 102 11.85 6.13 -5.84
C TYR A 102 11.81 6.07 -7.37
N GLY A 103 10.70 5.62 -7.95
CA GLY A 103 10.56 5.53 -9.40
C GLY A 103 11.44 4.45 -10.02
N LEU A 104 11.69 3.35 -9.29
CA LEU A 104 12.53 2.23 -9.72
C LEU A 104 11.68 1.05 -10.23
N GLY A 105 10.36 1.20 -10.26
CA GLY A 105 9.48 0.23 -10.91
C GLY A 105 9.75 0.18 -12.43
N PRO A 106 9.53 -0.98 -13.09
CA PRO A 106 9.87 -1.15 -14.51
C PRO A 106 9.24 -0.09 -15.41
N VAL A 107 7.97 0.25 -15.20
CA VAL A 107 7.26 1.26 -16.01
C VAL A 107 7.82 2.67 -15.75
N SER A 108 8.10 3.00 -14.50
CA SER A 108 8.73 4.28 -14.16
C SER A 108 10.11 4.41 -14.80
N LEU A 109 10.94 3.37 -14.73
CA LEU A 109 12.26 3.38 -15.38
C LEU A 109 12.14 3.59 -16.89
N MET A 110 11.16 2.93 -17.54
CA MET A 110 10.90 3.09 -18.97
C MET A 110 10.53 4.54 -19.34
N PHE A 111 9.65 5.17 -18.56
CA PHE A 111 9.17 6.53 -18.85
C PHE A 111 10.16 7.62 -18.42
N THR A 112 11.04 7.34 -17.49
CA THR A 112 11.98 8.30 -16.90
C THR A 112 13.42 8.18 -17.44
N ASP A 113 13.60 7.56 -18.60
CA ASP A 113 14.93 7.34 -19.19
C ASP A 113 15.90 6.65 -18.22
N GLY A 114 15.48 5.47 -17.70
CA GLY A 114 16.27 4.71 -16.75
C GLY A 114 16.42 5.36 -15.37
N GLY A 115 15.48 6.23 -14.99
CA GLY A 115 15.49 6.92 -13.69
C GLY A 115 16.25 8.26 -13.68
N LYS A 116 16.68 8.77 -14.83
CA LYS A 116 17.31 10.10 -14.97
C LYS A 116 16.30 11.23 -14.71
N LEU A 117 15.04 11.02 -15.07
CA LEU A 117 13.95 11.93 -14.81
C LEU A 117 13.17 11.49 -13.57
N THR A 118 12.35 12.38 -13.01
CA THR A 118 11.60 12.13 -11.78
C THR A 118 10.17 11.72 -12.08
N SER A 119 9.78 10.49 -11.74
CA SER A 119 8.38 10.05 -11.82
C SER A 119 7.48 10.81 -10.85
N TYR A 120 6.19 10.95 -11.17
CA TYR A 120 5.21 11.54 -10.26
C TYR A 120 5.05 10.73 -8.98
N SER A 121 5.15 9.39 -9.02
CA SER A 121 5.14 8.54 -7.83
C SER A 121 6.25 8.91 -6.85
N LYS A 122 7.50 9.01 -7.34
CA LYS A 122 8.64 9.47 -6.53
C LYS A 122 8.42 10.89 -6.00
N TYR A 123 7.93 11.79 -6.83
CA TYR A 123 7.67 13.16 -6.43
C TYR A 123 6.64 13.25 -5.30
N PHE A 124 5.49 12.57 -5.42
CA PHE A 124 4.44 12.64 -4.40
C PHE A 124 4.84 11.94 -3.11
N PHE A 125 5.48 10.77 -3.21
CA PHE A 125 5.99 10.07 -2.04
C PHE A 125 6.99 10.92 -1.26
N THR A 126 8.03 11.43 -1.94
CA THR A 126 9.07 12.23 -1.27
C THR A 126 8.52 13.55 -0.73
N THR A 127 7.56 14.16 -1.42
CA THR A 127 6.89 15.39 -0.95
C THR A 127 6.06 15.10 0.31
N LEU A 128 5.32 13.99 0.35
CA LEU A 128 4.54 13.58 1.53
C LEU A 128 5.45 13.37 2.74
N VAL A 129 6.53 12.59 2.57
CA VAL A 129 7.45 12.29 3.68
C VAL A 129 8.13 13.57 4.20
N LYS A 130 8.61 14.44 3.32
CA LYS A 130 9.18 15.74 3.72
C LYS A 130 8.19 16.59 4.49
N ARG A 131 6.96 16.73 3.99
CA ARG A 131 5.89 17.50 4.64
C ARG A 131 5.57 16.97 6.04
N LEU A 132 5.59 15.64 6.23
CA LEU A 132 5.36 15.02 7.54
C LEU A 132 6.52 15.29 8.51
N ASN A 133 7.77 15.27 8.04
CA ASN A 133 8.92 15.63 8.86
C ASN A 133 8.88 17.11 9.25
N ASP A 134 8.65 18.02 8.30
CA ASP A 134 8.51 19.45 8.57
C ASP A 134 7.38 19.72 9.58
N TYR A 135 6.27 18.97 9.47
CA TYR A 135 5.15 19.08 10.41
C TYR A 135 5.52 18.56 11.79
N ARG A 136 6.21 17.41 11.87
CA ARG A 136 6.70 16.80 13.10
C ARG A 136 7.64 17.74 13.85
N GLU A 137 8.61 18.32 13.17
CA GLU A 137 9.58 19.27 13.73
C GLU A 137 8.90 20.55 14.22
N ARG A 138 8.07 21.19 13.37
CA ARG A 138 7.37 22.44 13.70
C ARG A 138 6.46 22.31 14.91
N LYS A 139 5.82 21.13 15.09
CA LYS A 139 4.92 20.85 16.21
C LYS A 139 5.60 20.18 17.40
N ASN A 140 6.88 19.83 17.28
CA ASN A 140 7.63 19.05 18.25
C ASN A 140 6.96 17.71 18.60
N TYR A 141 6.31 17.07 17.62
CA TYR A 141 5.70 15.76 17.77
C TYR A 141 6.74 14.63 17.67
N LYS A 142 6.43 13.44 18.21
CA LYS A 142 7.39 12.33 18.34
C LYS A 142 6.96 11.08 17.55
N PHE A 143 5.94 11.19 16.70
CA PHE A 143 5.50 10.04 15.92
C PHE A 143 6.61 9.50 15.01
N LYS A 144 6.54 8.20 14.74
CA LYS A 144 7.43 7.51 13.81
C LYS A 144 6.80 7.43 12.42
N ILE A 145 7.57 7.72 11.38
CA ILE A 145 7.18 7.51 9.98
C ILE A 145 7.58 6.09 9.60
N VAL A 146 6.57 5.25 9.38
CA VAL A 146 6.73 3.84 9.02
C VAL A 146 6.26 3.65 7.58
N VAL A 147 7.11 3.12 6.71
CA VAL A 147 6.79 2.92 5.30
C VAL A 147 6.77 1.44 4.98
N GLY A 148 5.72 0.98 4.31
CA GLY A 148 5.58 -0.39 3.83
C GLY A 148 4.92 -0.45 2.46
N GLY A 149 4.65 -1.67 1.99
CA GLY A 149 4.03 -1.94 0.70
C GLY A 149 4.96 -2.67 -0.27
N PRO A 150 4.48 -2.98 -1.49
CA PRO A 150 5.19 -3.83 -2.45
C PRO A 150 6.60 -3.35 -2.82
N ALA A 151 6.86 -2.05 -2.69
CA ALA A 151 8.14 -1.45 -3.07
C ALA A 151 9.07 -1.15 -1.89
N GLY A 152 8.88 -1.76 -0.74
CA GLY A 152 9.82 -1.66 0.40
C GLY A 152 11.27 -1.95 0.03
N TRP A 153 11.50 -2.81 -0.97
CA TRP A 153 12.81 -3.11 -1.51
C TRP A 153 13.55 -1.90 -2.09
N GLN A 154 12.84 -0.91 -2.67
CA GLN A 154 13.46 0.32 -3.21
C GLN A 154 14.06 1.16 -2.08
N LEU A 155 13.33 1.28 -0.96
CA LEU A 155 13.76 2.00 0.23
C LEU A 155 15.00 1.36 0.84
N LYS A 156 15.02 0.03 0.89
CA LYS A 156 16.16 -0.74 1.37
C LYS A 156 17.37 -0.64 0.41
N MET A 157 17.13 -0.63 -0.91
CA MET A 157 18.20 -0.46 -1.91
C MET A 157 18.85 0.93 -1.82
N LYS A 158 18.11 1.97 -1.44
CA LYS A 158 18.56 3.36 -1.34
C LYS A 158 18.56 3.84 0.11
N GLN A 159 19.27 3.12 1.00
CA GLN A 159 19.29 3.38 2.44
C GLN A 159 19.64 4.84 2.78
N ASP A 160 20.72 5.37 2.20
CA ASP A 160 21.15 6.77 2.45
C ASP A 160 20.05 7.79 2.12
N LEU A 161 19.31 7.56 1.02
CA LEU A 161 18.20 8.44 0.65
C LEU A 161 17.03 8.29 1.61
N THR A 162 16.75 7.06 2.04
CA THR A 162 15.69 6.74 2.99
C THR A 162 15.95 7.41 4.35
N GLU A 163 17.19 7.37 4.81
CA GLU A 163 17.63 8.05 6.04
C GLU A 163 17.54 9.57 5.92
N LYS A 164 18.06 10.13 4.82
CA LYS A 164 18.00 11.59 4.55
C LYS A 164 16.55 12.11 4.41
N LEU A 165 15.62 11.27 3.99
CA LEU A 165 14.21 11.63 3.96
C LEU A 165 13.54 11.60 5.35
N GLY A 166 14.23 11.12 6.39
CA GLY A 166 13.70 11.07 7.75
C GLY A 166 12.63 9.97 7.95
N ILE A 167 12.73 8.86 7.21
CA ILE A 167 11.89 7.67 7.42
C ILE A 167 12.46 6.90 8.60
N ASP A 168 11.64 6.67 9.62
CA ASP A 168 12.07 5.99 10.85
C ASP A 168 12.19 4.48 10.64
N HIS A 169 11.15 3.86 10.04
CA HIS A 169 11.13 2.41 9.80
C HIS A 169 10.61 2.06 8.40
N VAL A 170 11.15 0.99 7.85
CA VAL A 170 10.73 0.39 6.57
C VAL A 170 10.36 -1.06 6.81
N ILE A 171 9.13 -1.45 6.50
CA ILE A 171 8.65 -2.82 6.58
C ILE A 171 8.69 -3.43 5.17
N SER A 172 9.41 -4.51 5.01
CA SER A 172 9.55 -5.27 3.76
C SER A 172 9.07 -6.70 3.97
N GLY A 173 8.15 -7.14 3.13
CA GLY A 173 7.48 -8.44 3.22
C GLY A 173 6.00 -8.32 3.59
N GLU A 174 5.34 -9.45 3.66
CA GLU A 174 3.91 -9.55 4.01
C GLU A 174 3.75 -9.48 5.53
N CYS A 175 3.08 -8.46 6.02
CA CYS A 175 3.11 -8.12 7.45
C CYS A 175 1.81 -8.37 8.20
N GLU A 176 0.75 -8.84 7.55
CA GLU A 176 -0.59 -8.89 8.14
C GLU A 176 -0.66 -9.70 9.45
N HIS A 177 0.12 -10.78 9.55
CA HIS A 177 0.15 -11.67 10.71
C HIS A 177 1.02 -11.16 11.88
N VAL A 178 1.87 -10.15 11.64
CA VAL A 178 2.85 -9.64 12.64
C VAL A 178 2.82 -8.12 12.82
N ILE A 179 2.01 -7.40 12.04
CA ILE A 179 2.04 -5.93 12.03
C ILE A 179 1.71 -5.32 13.38
N GLY A 180 0.83 -5.97 14.15
CA GLY A 180 0.46 -5.49 15.48
C GLY A 180 1.62 -5.51 16.46
N ASP A 181 2.41 -6.57 16.45
CA ASP A 181 3.60 -6.70 17.30
C ASP A 181 4.69 -5.74 16.84
N ILE A 182 4.94 -5.65 15.51
CA ILE A 182 5.87 -4.69 14.95
C ILE A 182 5.54 -3.25 15.39
N PHE A 183 4.25 -2.87 15.38
CA PHE A 183 3.87 -1.51 15.78
C PHE A 183 4.08 -1.27 17.27
N ARG A 184 3.81 -2.26 18.14
CA ARG A 184 4.10 -2.17 19.58
C ARG A 184 5.61 -2.06 19.85
N ASP A 185 6.42 -2.82 19.11
CA ASP A 185 7.87 -2.79 19.22
C ASP A 185 8.47 -1.46 18.70
N ILE A 186 7.90 -0.88 17.65
CA ILE A 186 8.26 0.47 17.21
C ILE A 186 7.92 1.51 18.29
N GLU A 187 6.75 1.41 18.92
CA GLU A 187 6.35 2.31 20.00
C GLU A 187 7.25 2.19 21.25
N SER A 188 7.72 0.97 21.55
CA SER A 188 8.68 0.74 22.64
C SER A 188 10.13 1.16 22.31
N GLY A 189 10.41 1.44 21.03
CA GLY A 189 11.75 1.82 20.55
C GLY A 189 12.70 0.63 20.36
N SER A 190 12.18 -0.59 20.27
CA SER A 190 12.98 -1.82 20.17
C SER A 190 13.23 -2.29 18.73
N MET A 191 12.75 -1.54 17.72
CA MET A 191 12.85 -1.95 16.31
C MET A 191 13.93 -1.25 15.53
N ASP A 192 14.60 -2.03 14.66
CA ASP A 192 15.51 -1.52 13.66
C ASP A 192 14.81 -0.69 12.58
N ARG A 193 15.57 0.12 11.83
CA ARG A 193 15.03 0.89 10.71
C ARG A 193 14.49 0.01 9.58
N PHE A 194 15.18 -1.06 9.22
CA PHE A 194 14.80 -1.97 8.14
C PHE A 194 14.33 -3.30 8.72
N ILE A 195 13.03 -3.52 8.64
CA ILE A 195 12.33 -4.68 9.19
C ILE A 195 12.00 -5.62 8.04
N ASP A 196 12.73 -6.73 7.94
CA ASP A 196 12.50 -7.76 6.92
C ASP A 196 11.64 -8.90 7.47
N ILE A 197 10.43 -9.02 6.96
CA ILE A 197 9.53 -10.12 7.28
C ILE A 197 9.81 -11.27 6.32
N LYS A 198 10.38 -12.35 6.84
CA LYS A 198 10.73 -13.55 6.06
C LYS A 198 9.61 -14.58 6.01
N SER A 199 8.71 -14.55 6.99
CA SER A 199 7.55 -15.44 7.04
C SER A 199 6.46 -14.95 6.10
N MET A 200 5.76 -15.87 5.45
CA MET A 200 4.56 -15.57 4.67
C MET A 200 3.34 -15.96 5.50
N PRO A 201 2.34 -15.09 5.65
CA PRO A 201 1.11 -15.45 6.33
C PRO A 201 0.37 -16.54 5.55
N ARG A 202 -0.26 -17.45 6.26
CA ARG A 202 -1.26 -18.33 5.65
C ARG A 202 -2.49 -17.49 5.30
N ILE A 203 -3.32 -17.98 4.40
CA ILE A 203 -4.53 -17.24 3.96
C ILE A 203 -5.52 -16.99 5.11
N ASP A 204 -5.59 -17.89 6.08
CA ASP A 204 -6.43 -17.73 7.26
C ASP A 204 -5.89 -16.68 8.27
N GLU A 205 -4.59 -16.38 8.23
CA GLU A 205 -3.96 -15.33 9.04
C GLU A 205 -4.10 -13.93 8.43
N ILE A 206 -4.51 -13.84 7.16
CA ILE A 206 -4.75 -12.55 6.50
C ILE A 206 -6.19 -12.11 6.78
N PRO A 207 -6.44 -11.04 7.52
CA PRO A 207 -7.79 -10.65 7.90
C PRO A 207 -8.62 -10.15 6.71
N THR A 208 -9.93 -10.33 6.78
CA THR A 208 -10.90 -9.68 5.90
C THR A 208 -10.90 -8.16 6.11
N ILE A 209 -11.00 -7.39 5.04
CA ILE A 209 -11.09 -5.92 5.16
C ILE A 209 -12.35 -5.51 5.94
N VAL A 210 -12.24 -4.44 6.72
CA VAL A 210 -13.36 -3.92 7.55
C VAL A 210 -13.98 -2.65 7.01
N ASN A 211 -13.31 -2.01 6.07
CA ASN A 211 -13.76 -0.82 5.35
C ASN A 211 -13.50 -0.99 3.84
N PRO A 212 -14.27 -0.32 2.98
CA PRO A 212 -14.24 -0.57 1.55
C PRO A 212 -12.92 -0.17 0.90
N SER A 213 -12.52 -1.00 -0.06
CA SER A 213 -11.34 -0.79 -0.89
C SER A 213 -11.64 0.07 -2.11
N TYR A 214 -10.60 0.71 -2.65
CA TYR A 214 -10.66 1.42 -3.92
C TYR A 214 -11.08 0.48 -5.06
N LYS A 215 -12.00 0.93 -5.91
CA LYS A 215 -12.62 0.15 -7.01
C LYS A 215 -13.28 -1.17 -6.56
N GLY A 216 -13.56 -1.35 -5.26
CA GLY A 216 -14.06 -2.62 -4.73
C GLY A 216 -13.07 -3.77 -4.89
N MET A 217 -11.77 -3.47 -4.86
CA MET A 217 -10.72 -4.46 -5.06
C MET A 217 -10.76 -5.54 -3.98
N VAL A 218 -10.67 -6.79 -4.43
CA VAL A 218 -10.60 -8.00 -3.58
C VAL A 218 -9.51 -8.90 -4.14
N GLU A 219 -8.66 -9.40 -3.28
CA GLU A 219 -7.60 -10.34 -3.64
C GLU A 219 -8.16 -11.76 -3.68
N VAL A 220 -7.97 -12.47 -4.80
CA VAL A 220 -8.43 -13.86 -4.96
C VAL A 220 -7.29 -14.86 -4.82
N MET A 221 -6.07 -14.46 -5.12
CA MET A 221 -4.87 -15.23 -4.85
C MET A 221 -3.69 -14.30 -4.62
N ARG A 222 -2.67 -14.81 -3.97
CA ARG A 222 -1.40 -14.12 -3.72
C ARG A 222 -0.24 -14.98 -4.19
N GLY A 223 0.56 -14.39 -5.08
CA GLY A 223 1.60 -15.12 -5.81
C GLY A 223 1.04 -16.00 -6.92
N CYS A 224 1.87 -16.36 -7.92
CA CYS A 224 1.44 -17.22 -9.03
C CYS A 224 2.13 -18.59 -9.06
N GLY A 225 3.24 -18.76 -8.34
CA GLY A 225 3.98 -20.04 -8.25
C GLY A 225 4.87 -20.38 -9.45
N ARG A 226 4.84 -19.61 -10.54
CA ARG A 226 5.65 -19.91 -11.77
C ARG A 226 7.16 -19.75 -11.57
N GLY A 227 7.60 -19.05 -10.52
CA GLY A 227 9.03 -18.93 -10.17
C GLY A 227 9.88 -18.16 -11.18
N CYS A 228 9.30 -17.26 -11.96
CA CYS A 228 10.02 -16.46 -12.95
C CYS A 228 11.20 -15.72 -12.32
N LYS A 229 12.38 -15.75 -12.97
CA LYS A 229 13.62 -15.18 -12.42
C LYS A 229 13.57 -13.67 -12.18
N PHE A 230 12.76 -12.95 -12.94
CA PHE A 230 12.54 -11.50 -12.81
C PHE A 230 11.50 -11.13 -11.76
N CYS A 231 10.75 -12.10 -11.23
CA CYS A 231 9.67 -11.86 -10.28
C CYS A 231 10.19 -11.74 -8.85
N SER A 232 9.50 -10.95 -8.04
CA SER A 232 9.77 -10.87 -6.60
C SER A 232 9.64 -12.26 -5.95
N PRO A 233 10.55 -12.66 -5.05
CA PRO A 233 10.47 -13.94 -4.35
C PRO A 233 9.13 -14.17 -3.64
N ASN A 234 8.51 -13.13 -3.09
CA ASN A 234 7.23 -13.23 -2.40
C ASN A 234 6.07 -13.65 -3.32
N LEU A 235 6.18 -13.37 -4.62
CA LEU A 235 5.17 -13.76 -5.62
C LEU A 235 5.38 -15.16 -6.18
N ARG A 236 6.36 -15.92 -5.70
CA ARG A 236 6.68 -17.26 -6.21
C ARG A 236 5.88 -18.38 -5.56
N THR A 237 5.24 -18.12 -4.44
CA THR A 237 4.40 -19.09 -3.74
C THR A 237 2.94 -18.74 -3.93
N ALA A 238 2.22 -19.56 -4.70
CA ALA A 238 0.79 -19.36 -4.90
C ALA A 238 0.01 -19.77 -3.65
N ARG A 239 -0.87 -18.88 -3.20
CA ARG A 239 -1.84 -19.10 -2.12
C ARG A 239 -3.19 -18.57 -2.57
N PHE A 240 -4.22 -19.37 -2.38
CA PHE A 240 -5.55 -19.09 -2.91
C PHE A 240 -6.49 -18.73 -1.77
N TYR A 241 -7.26 -17.66 -1.94
CA TYR A 241 -8.33 -17.33 -1.01
C TYR A 241 -9.53 -18.24 -1.26
N PRO A 242 -10.14 -18.84 -0.23
CA PRO A 242 -11.40 -19.55 -0.40
C PRO A 242 -12.50 -18.58 -0.82
N ILE A 243 -13.46 -19.09 -1.58
CA ILE A 243 -14.56 -18.28 -2.15
C ILE A 243 -15.33 -17.54 -1.06
N GLU A 244 -15.54 -18.16 0.09
CA GLU A 244 -16.24 -17.57 1.23
C GLU A 244 -15.55 -16.28 1.68
N LYS A 245 -14.23 -16.28 1.76
CA LYS A 245 -13.44 -15.12 2.16
C LYS A 245 -13.45 -14.00 1.10
N ILE A 246 -13.46 -14.39 -0.18
CA ILE A 246 -13.63 -13.45 -1.29
C ILE A 246 -15.01 -12.78 -1.20
N ILE A 247 -16.07 -13.55 -0.96
CA ILE A 247 -17.44 -13.05 -0.81
C ILE A 247 -17.55 -12.11 0.41
N GLU A 248 -16.93 -12.45 1.55
CA GLU A 248 -16.92 -11.58 2.73
C GLU A 248 -16.35 -10.19 2.40
N GLU A 249 -15.27 -10.10 1.63
CA GLU A 249 -14.68 -8.82 1.24
C GLU A 249 -15.51 -8.09 0.18
N LEU A 250 -16.12 -8.82 -0.75
CA LEU A 250 -17.10 -8.26 -1.68
C LEU A 250 -18.28 -7.63 -0.93
N ASP A 251 -18.77 -8.28 0.11
CA ASP A 251 -19.85 -7.79 0.95
C ASP A 251 -19.51 -6.46 1.65
N VAL A 252 -18.29 -6.31 2.15
CA VAL A 252 -17.83 -5.03 2.72
C VAL A 252 -17.89 -3.91 1.68
N ASN A 253 -17.47 -4.18 0.46
CA ASN A 253 -17.50 -3.23 -0.63
C ASN A 253 -18.95 -2.91 -1.07
N VAL A 254 -19.79 -3.92 -1.22
CA VAL A 254 -21.21 -3.77 -1.61
C VAL A 254 -22.00 -2.99 -0.56
N LYS A 255 -21.83 -3.28 0.72
CA LYS A 255 -22.47 -2.54 1.84
C LYS A 255 -22.09 -1.06 1.87
N SER A 256 -20.95 -0.69 1.29
CA SER A 256 -20.53 0.71 1.13
C SER A 256 -21.12 1.41 -0.09
N GLY A 257 -21.93 0.70 -0.89
CA GLY A 257 -22.58 1.23 -2.09
C GLY A 257 -21.81 0.96 -3.40
N LEU A 258 -20.69 0.25 -3.38
CA LEU A 258 -19.98 -0.15 -4.59
C LEU A 258 -20.75 -1.26 -5.30
N ARG A 259 -20.89 -1.14 -6.62
CA ARG A 259 -21.61 -2.11 -7.48
C ARG A 259 -20.69 -2.83 -8.48
N LYS A 260 -19.40 -2.55 -8.41
CA LYS A 260 -18.35 -3.18 -9.22
C LYS A 260 -17.25 -3.63 -8.31
N ALA A 261 -16.62 -4.74 -8.63
CA ALA A 261 -15.45 -5.25 -7.95
C ALA A 261 -14.34 -5.54 -8.95
N TRP A 262 -13.10 -5.36 -8.49
CA TRP A 262 -11.91 -5.77 -9.20
C TRP A 262 -11.29 -6.94 -8.47
N LEU A 263 -11.30 -8.10 -9.11
CA LEU A 263 -10.61 -9.28 -8.61
C LEU A 263 -9.12 -9.13 -8.89
N HIS A 264 -8.32 -9.11 -7.86
CA HIS A 264 -6.87 -8.94 -7.95
C HIS A 264 -6.16 -10.28 -7.80
N SER A 265 -5.29 -10.56 -8.77
CA SER A 265 -4.34 -11.67 -8.69
C SER A 265 -3.15 -11.41 -9.59
N GLU A 266 -2.05 -12.10 -9.37
CA GLU A 266 -0.89 -12.10 -10.27
C GLU A 266 -1.15 -12.90 -11.55
N ASP A 267 -2.01 -13.91 -11.49
CA ASP A 267 -2.40 -14.74 -12.63
C ASP A 267 -3.75 -15.43 -12.34
N ILE A 268 -4.85 -14.80 -12.75
CA ILE A 268 -6.20 -15.28 -12.44
C ILE A 268 -6.48 -16.68 -13.01
N PHE A 269 -5.88 -17.04 -14.15
CA PHE A 269 -6.04 -18.35 -14.76
C PHE A 269 -5.35 -19.48 -13.98
N ASN A 270 -4.54 -19.14 -13.00
CA ASN A 270 -3.94 -20.10 -12.08
C ASN A 270 -4.68 -20.19 -10.73
N TYR A 271 -5.86 -19.57 -10.61
CA TYR A 271 -6.65 -19.71 -9.39
C TYR A 271 -7.00 -21.19 -9.15
N MET A 272 -6.71 -21.68 -7.94
CA MET A 272 -6.89 -23.07 -7.52
C MET A 272 -6.22 -24.11 -8.45
N VAL A 273 -5.15 -23.73 -9.17
CA VAL A 273 -4.43 -24.65 -10.06
C VAL A 273 -3.88 -25.84 -9.28
N GLU A 274 -4.17 -27.05 -9.79
CA GLU A 274 -3.69 -28.32 -9.22
C GLU A 274 -2.33 -28.71 -9.79
N ASP A 275 -2.16 -28.62 -11.12
CA ASP A 275 -0.89 -28.90 -11.80
C ASP A 275 0.03 -27.69 -11.78
N ARG A 276 0.84 -27.60 -10.74
CA ARG A 276 1.84 -26.52 -10.56
C ARG A 276 3.08 -26.64 -11.46
N LYS A 277 3.18 -27.69 -12.29
CA LYS A 277 4.29 -27.82 -13.25
C LYS A 277 3.94 -27.22 -14.60
N ASN A 278 2.75 -27.54 -15.09
CA ASN A 278 2.30 -27.10 -16.41
C ASN A 278 1.41 -25.87 -16.36
N PHE A 279 0.84 -25.54 -15.20
CA PHE A 279 -0.02 -24.38 -14.99
C PHE A 279 -1.23 -24.32 -15.94
N TYR A 280 -1.85 -25.47 -16.20
CA TYR A 280 -3.14 -25.49 -16.88
C TYR A 280 -4.23 -24.96 -15.95
N PRO A 281 -5.13 -24.10 -16.47
CA PRO A 281 -6.26 -23.61 -15.70
C PRO A 281 -7.08 -24.76 -15.11
N ASN A 282 -7.54 -24.56 -13.89
CA ASN A 282 -8.55 -25.43 -13.29
C ASN A 282 -9.92 -24.93 -13.74
N GLU A 283 -10.59 -25.67 -14.64
CA GLU A 283 -11.88 -25.29 -15.22
C GLU A 283 -13.02 -25.42 -14.22
N ASP A 284 -12.83 -26.16 -13.13
CA ASP A 284 -13.83 -26.39 -12.08
C ASP A 284 -13.71 -25.43 -10.89
N ALA A 285 -12.75 -24.47 -10.92
CA ALA A 285 -12.44 -23.57 -9.81
C ALA A 285 -13.24 -22.27 -9.82
#